data_b723be435b07dc83e0ff98da4d4b5e7b
#
_entry.id   b723be435b07dc83e0ff98da4d4b5e7b
#
_cell.length_a   1.000
_cell.length_b   1.000
_cell.length_c   1.000
_cell.angle_alpha   90.00
_cell.angle_beta   90.00
_cell.angle_gamma   90.00
#
_symmetry.space_group_name_H-M   'P 1'
#
loop_
_entity.id
_entity.type
_entity.pdbx_description
1 polymer ?
#
loop_
_entity_poly.entity_id
_entity_poly.type
_entity_poly.pdbx_seq_one_letter_code
_entity_poly.pdbx_strand_id
1 'polypeptide(L)'
;VVGRIEKRGSLSMAEKVRTWFRQLFGYAMVIVPDMENHPARDLHVVAVPLSPVQHSPFLRMEEIPSFLRILRTYRGREVTKLAVRLLLLTGVRTGELQLATPAQFDLERGLWIIPAASLKQRMMLTRKQRKRVDDIPPTSCPCRAMRRRSSSGC
;
A
#
# COMPACT_ATOMS: atom_id res chain seq x y z
N VAL A 1 8.43 -12.99 -25.87
CA VAL A 1 8.68 -12.10 -24.71
C VAL A 1 8.29 -12.80 -23.42
N VAL A 2 7.05 -13.26 -23.28
CA VAL A 2 6.54 -13.89 -22.04
C VAL A 2 7.37 -15.10 -21.61
N GLY A 3 7.62 -16.05 -22.52
CA GLY A 3 8.42 -17.25 -22.21
C GLY A 3 9.86 -16.97 -21.76
N ARG A 4 10.47 -15.85 -22.16
CA ARG A 4 11.77 -15.42 -21.61
C ARG A 4 11.68 -14.98 -20.15
N ILE A 5 10.57 -14.36 -19.77
CA ILE A 5 10.33 -13.91 -18.39
C ILE A 5 10.06 -15.13 -17.51
N GLU A 6 9.31 -16.11 -18.00
CA GLU A 6 9.04 -17.38 -17.31
C GLU A 6 10.32 -18.17 -17.06
N LYS A 7 11.18 -18.29 -18.09
CA LYS A 7 12.49 -18.96 -17.97
C LYS A 7 13.43 -18.32 -16.93
N ARG A 8 13.24 -17.02 -16.63
CA ARG A 8 13.96 -16.30 -15.54
C ARG A 8 13.35 -16.57 -14.16
N GLY A 9 12.28 -17.36 -14.04
CA GLY A 9 11.58 -17.61 -12.79
C GLY A 9 10.65 -16.49 -12.32
N SER A 10 10.48 -15.40 -13.11
CA SER A 10 9.64 -14.25 -12.72
C SER A 10 8.18 -14.46 -13.12
N LEU A 11 7.53 -15.50 -12.60
CA LEU A 11 6.18 -15.91 -13.01
C LEU A 11 5.12 -14.83 -12.78
N SER A 12 5.19 -14.08 -11.67
CA SER A 12 4.23 -12.99 -11.41
C SER A 12 4.37 -11.82 -12.40
N MET A 13 5.58 -11.56 -12.89
CA MET A 13 5.80 -10.57 -13.93
C MET A 13 5.30 -11.09 -15.29
N ALA A 14 5.52 -12.37 -15.58
CA ALA A 14 5.01 -13.00 -16.80
C ALA A 14 3.46 -12.89 -16.87
N GLU A 15 2.77 -13.12 -15.76
CA GLU A 15 1.32 -12.96 -15.68
C GLU A 15 0.85 -11.53 -15.92
N LYS A 16 1.54 -10.55 -15.32
CA LYS A 16 1.25 -9.13 -15.58
C LYS A 16 1.43 -8.77 -17.05
N VAL A 17 2.50 -9.24 -17.66
CA VAL A 17 2.77 -8.99 -19.09
C VAL A 17 1.72 -9.65 -19.98
N ARG A 18 1.28 -10.88 -19.67
CA ARG A 18 0.15 -11.53 -20.37
C ARG A 18 -1.11 -10.69 -20.26
N THR A 19 -1.42 -10.20 -19.07
CA THR A 19 -2.60 -9.35 -18.84
C THR A 19 -2.52 -8.06 -19.64
N TRP A 20 -1.35 -7.41 -19.70
CA TRP A 20 -1.15 -6.22 -20.52
C TRP A 20 -1.29 -6.48 -22.00
N PHE A 21 -0.76 -7.59 -22.52
CA PHE A 21 -0.96 -7.95 -23.92
C PHE A 21 -2.44 -8.21 -24.23
N ARG A 22 -3.16 -8.91 -23.35
CA ARG A 22 -4.61 -9.09 -23.54
C ARG A 22 -5.38 -7.77 -23.58
N GLN A 23 -5.05 -6.83 -22.70
CA GLN A 23 -5.66 -5.51 -22.69
C GLN A 23 -5.30 -4.69 -23.93
N LEU A 24 -4.01 -4.70 -24.32
CA LEU A 24 -3.52 -3.98 -25.49
C LEU A 24 -4.17 -4.48 -26.78
N PHE A 25 -4.16 -5.79 -27.00
CA PHE A 25 -4.76 -6.36 -28.21
C PHE A 25 -6.28 -6.29 -28.19
N GLY A 26 -6.92 -6.42 -27.02
CA GLY A 26 -8.34 -6.17 -26.88
C GLY A 26 -8.73 -4.73 -27.25
N TYR A 27 -7.93 -3.76 -26.86
CA TYR A 27 -8.11 -2.36 -27.26
C TYR A 27 -7.86 -2.18 -28.78
N ALA A 28 -6.80 -2.79 -29.31
CA ALA A 28 -6.48 -2.71 -30.72
C ALA A 28 -7.59 -3.27 -31.61
N MET A 29 -8.22 -4.38 -31.23
CA MET A 29 -9.37 -4.95 -31.96
C MET A 29 -10.58 -4.01 -32.04
N VAL A 30 -10.73 -3.08 -31.10
CA VAL A 30 -11.81 -2.08 -31.14
C VAL A 30 -11.49 -0.92 -32.08
N ILE A 31 -10.19 -0.56 -32.19
CA ILE A 31 -9.77 0.66 -32.94
C ILE A 31 -9.30 0.34 -34.35
N VAL A 32 -8.74 -0.85 -34.58
CA VAL A 32 -8.21 -1.26 -35.88
C VAL A 32 -9.23 -2.14 -36.58
N PRO A 33 -9.94 -1.63 -37.62
CA PRO A 33 -11.05 -2.36 -38.28
C PRO A 33 -10.63 -3.71 -38.88
N ASP A 34 -9.39 -3.83 -39.34
CA ASP A 34 -8.89 -5.03 -40.06
C ASP A 34 -8.27 -6.07 -39.11
N MET A 35 -8.39 -5.88 -37.82
CA MET A 35 -7.83 -6.81 -36.85
C MET A 35 -8.86 -7.86 -36.44
N GLU A 36 -8.93 -8.95 -37.16
CA GLU A 36 -9.90 -10.03 -36.93
C GLU A 36 -9.55 -10.95 -35.76
N ASN A 37 -8.28 -11.10 -35.43
CA ASN A 37 -7.79 -12.06 -34.43
C ASN A 37 -7.09 -11.37 -33.26
N HIS A 38 -7.34 -11.91 -32.05
CA HIS A 38 -6.69 -11.46 -30.82
C HIS A 38 -5.45 -12.30 -30.51
N PRO A 39 -4.20 -11.85 -30.82
CA PRO A 39 -3.00 -12.68 -30.73
C PRO A 39 -2.63 -13.12 -29.29
N ALA A 40 -3.18 -12.46 -28.29
CA ALA A 40 -2.91 -12.76 -26.88
C ALA A 40 -4.08 -13.42 -26.15
N ARG A 41 -5.12 -13.88 -26.89
CA ARG A 41 -6.33 -14.46 -26.29
C ARG A 41 -6.00 -15.68 -25.44
N ASP A 42 -5.22 -16.60 -25.98
CA ASP A 42 -4.99 -17.93 -25.41
C ASP A 42 -3.60 -18.07 -24.73
N LEU A 43 -2.93 -16.95 -24.47
CA LEU A 43 -1.62 -16.97 -23.78
C LEU A 43 -1.69 -17.59 -22.37
N HIS A 44 -2.88 -17.71 -21.78
CA HIS A 44 -3.06 -18.34 -20.48
C HIS A 44 -2.97 -19.87 -20.55
N VAL A 45 -3.27 -20.48 -21.70
CA VAL A 45 -3.26 -21.95 -21.90
C VAL A 45 -1.84 -22.51 -21.78
N VAL A 46 -0.86 -21.78 -22.31
CA VAL A 46 0.56 -22.17 -22.29
C VAL A 46 1.34 -21.57 -21.10
N ALA A 47 0.64 -20.89 -20.21
CA ALA A 47 1.26 -20.21 -19.08
C ALA A 47 1.75 -21.21 -18.02
N VAL A 48 2.95 -20.96 -17.49
CA VAL A 48 3.41 -21.68 -16.30
C VAL A 48 2.55 -21.25 -15.11
N PRO A 49 1.94 -22.18 -14.35
CA PRO A 49 1.13 -21.87 -13.19
C PRO A 49 1.93 -21.11 -12.14
N LEU A 50 1.30 -20.11 -11.52
CA LEU A 50 1.87 -19.45 -10.36
C LEU A 50 1.87 -20.39 -9.16
N SER A 51 2.95 -20.34 -8.39
CA SER A 51 2.94 -20.97 -7.06
C SER A 51 1.84 -20.37 -6.19
N PRO A 52 1.24 -21.14 -5.28
CA PRO A 52 0.26 -20.60 -4.33
C PRO A 52 0.78 -19.34 -3.65
N VAL A 53 -0.08 -18.36 -3.49
CA VAL A 53 0.29 -17.09 -2.85
C VAL A 53 0.67 -17.36 -1.40
N GLN A 54 1.94 -17.18 -1.09
CA GLN A 54 2.38 -17.13 0.31
C GLN A 54 2.16 -15.69 0.81
N HIS A 55 1.18 -15.55 1.69
CA HIS A 55 0.94 -14.28 2.37
C HIS A 55 2.09 -13.99 3.32
N SER A 56 2.49 -12.71 3.38
CA SER A 56 3.44 -12.28 4.40
C SER A 56 2.90 -12.60 5.80
N PRO A 57 3.74 -13.08 6.72
CA PRO A 57 3.31 -13.34 8.09
C PRO A 57 2.78 -12.04 8.72
N PHE A 58 1.76 -12.17 9.54
CA PHE A 58 1.18 -11.06 10.28
C PHE A 58 1.26 -11.34 11.79
N LEU A 59 1.35 -10.28 12.58
CA LEU A 59 1.34 -10.37 14.03
C LEU A 59 -0.07 -10.67 14.52
N ARG A 60 -0.23 -11.75 15.28
CA ARG A 60 -1.47 -12.05 15.99
C ARG A 60 -1.56 -11.20 17.26
N MET A 61 -2.77 -11.01 17.76
CA MET A 61 -2.99 -10.18 18.97
C MET A 61 -2.20 -10.68 20.18
N GLU A 62 -2.07 -12.00 20.31
CA GLU A 62 -1.34 -12.66 21.40
C GLU A 62 0.18 -12.40 21.32
N GLU A 63 0.69 -12.13 20.13
CA GLU A 63 2.12 -11.89 19.88
C GLU A 63 2.53 -10.42 20.11
N ILE A 64 1.56 -9.49 20.09
CA ILE A 64 1.82 -8.05 20.23
C ILE A 64 2.59 -7.72 21.52
N PRO A 65 2.24 -8.27 22.71
CA PRO A 65 2.99 -7.97 23.93
C PRO A 65 4.46 -8.40 23.85
N SER A 66 4.72 -9.58 23.28
CA SER A 66 6.08 -10.10 23.09
C SER A 66 6.85 -9.24 22.09
N PHE A 67 6.23 -8.85 20.98
CA PHE A 67 6.80 -7.94 20.01
C PHE A 67 7.17 -6.59 20.62
N LEU A 68 6.29 -5.99 21.41
CA LEU A 68 6.55 -4.70 22.09
C LEU A 68 7.70 -4.80 23.09
N ARG A 69 7.87 -5.95 23.75
CA ARG A 69 9.00 -6.21 24.65
C ARG A 69 10.31 -6.26 23.87
N ILE A 70 10.35 -6.99 22.75
CA ILE A 70 11.51 -7.04 21.86
C ILE A 70 11.83 -5.65 21.31
N LEU A 71 10.81 -4.90 20.90
CA LEU A 71 11.00 -3.55 20.37
C LEU A 71 11.62 -2.60 21.39
N ARG A 72 11.33 -2.74 22.69
CA ARG A 72 11.96 -1.96 23.76
C ARG A 72 13.47 -2.23 23.89
N THR A 73 13.87 -3.49 23.75
CA THR A 73 15.27 -3.92 23.86
C THR A 73 16.04 -3.81 22.56
N TYR A 74 15.36 -3.45 21.45
CA TYR A 74 16.00 -3.30 20.16
C TYR A 74 17.06 -2.21 20.16
N ARG A 75 18.28 -2.52 19.73
CA ARG A 75 19.46 -1.61 19.76
C ARG A 75 19.50 -0.60 18.61
N GLY A 76 18.45 -0.50 17.80
CA GLY A 76 18.36 0.47 16.71
C GLY A 76 18.04 1.89 17.18
N ARG A 77 17.88 2.79 16.19
CA ARG A 77 17.54 4.19 16.45
C ARG A 77 16.21 4.33 17.19
N GLU A 78 16.15 5.24 18.16
CA GLU A 78 14.93 5.51 18.93
C GLU A 78 13.75 5.93 18.01
N VAL A 79 14.06 6.75 17.00
CA VAL A 79 13.06 7.15 15.98
C VAL A 79 12.40 5.94 15.31
N THR A 80 13.18 4.88 15.01
CA THR A 80 12.62 3.65 14.40
C THR A 80 11.66 2.94 15.36
N LYS A 81 12.02 2.85 16.64
CA LYS A 81 11.13 2.25 17.66
C LYS A 81 9.82 3.02 17.80
N LEU A 82 9.91 4.35 17.86
CA LEU A 82 8.73 5.22 17.95
C LEU A 82 7.86 5.13 16.69
N ALA A 83 8.49 5.10 15.52
CA ALA A 83 7.79 4.94 14.24
C ALA A 83 7.03 3.61 14.17
N VAL A 84 7.65 2.50 14.55
CA VAL A 84 6.99 1.18 14.59
C VAL A 84 5.83 1.15 15.58
N ARG A 85 6.01 1.76 16.77
CA ARG A 85 4.91 1.88 17.76
C ARG A 85 3.76 2.72 17.21
N LEU A 86 4.05 3.82 16.51
CA LEU A 86 3.04 4.66 15.91
C LEU A 86 2.28 3.92 14.81
N LEU A 87 2.97 3.16 13.97
CA LEU A 87 2.34 2.31 12.95
C LEU A 87 1.39 1.27 13.55
N LEU A 88 1.79 0.62 14.65
CA LEU A 88 0.92 -0.33 15.35
C LEU A 88 -0.33 0.32 15.95
N LEU A 89 -0.20 1.55 16.46
CA LEU A 89 -1.30 2.26 17.09
C LEU A 89 -2.29 2.87 16.10
N THR A 90 -1.80 3.25 14.92
CA THR A 90 -2.58 4.00 13.94
C THR A 90 -3.00 3.18 12.72
N GLY A 91 -2.28 2.11 12.41
CA GLY A 91 -2.52 1.30 11.21
C GLY A 91 -2.24 2.04 9.89
N VAL A 92 -1.58 3.20 9.93
CA VAL A 92 -1.24 3.96 8.72
C VAL A 92 -0.16 3.26 7.90
N ARG A 93 -0.04 3.63 6.63
CA ARG A 93 1.01 3.07 5.78
C ARG A 93 2.36 3.68 6.11
N THR A 94 3.42 2.88 5.97
CA THR A 94 4.81 3.32 6.20
C THR A 94 5.17 4.56 5.38
N GLY A 95 4.71 4.66 4.12
CA GLY A 95 4.95 5.82 3.28
C GLY A 95 4.25 7.10 3.78
N GLU A 96 3.09 6.98 4.40
CA GLU A 96 2.38 8.11 5.02
C GLU A 96 3.14 8.62 6.24
N LEU A 97 3.69 7.69 7.05
CA LEU A 97 4.50 8.06 8.20
C LEU A 97 5.84 8.72 7.79
N GLN A 98 6.49 8.23 6.74
CA GLN A 98 7.73 8.82 6.23
C GLN A 98 7.58 10.28 5.76
N LEU A 99 6.40 10.64 5.28
CA LEU A 99 6.05 11.99 4.82
C LEU A 99 5.39 12.84 5.91
N ALA A 100 5.28 12.33 7.13
CA ALA A 100 4.65 13.03 8.23
C ALA A 100 5.48 14.23 8.67
N THR A 101 4.80 15.37 8.90
CA THR A 101 5.39 16.58 9.46
C THR A 101 4.73 16.92 10.79
N PRO A 102 5.41 17.63 11.71
CA PRO A 102 4.83 18.00 13.00
C PRO A 102 3.52 18.78 12.88
N ALA A 103 3.38 19.62 11.84
CA ALA A 103 2.18 20.42 11.59
C ALA A 103 0.91 19.58 11.32
N GLN A 104 1.05 18.30 11.01
CA GLN A 104 -0.08 17.39 10.77
C GLN A 104 -0.67 16.81 12.06
N PHE A 105 -0.03 17.03 13.21
CA PHE A 105 -0.44 16.45 14.48
C PHE A 105 -1.12 17.48 15.38
N ASP A 106 -2.40 17.27 15.63
CA ASP A 106 -3.14 18.00 16.65
C ASP A 106 -3.06 17.19 17.97
N LEU A 107 -2.11 17.55 18.81
CA LEU A 107 -1.85 16.86 20.07
C LEU A 107 -2.94 17.09 21.12
N GLU A 108 -3.65 18.22 21.05
CA GLU A 108 -4.75 18.53 21.97
C GLU A 108 -5.95 17.64 21.70
N ARG A 109 -6.30 17.49 20.43
CA ARG A 109 -7.40 16.60 20.00
C ARG A 109 -6.96 15.14 19.87
N GLY A 110 -5.65 14.87 19.89
CA GLY A 110 -5.10 13.53 19.65
C GLY A 110 -5.39 13.04 18.23
N LEU A 111 -5.27 13.92 17.25
CA LEU A 111 -5.55 13.62 15.85
C LEU A 111 -4.29 13.79 15.01
N TRP A 112 -4.12 12.92 14.04
CA TRP A 112 -3.17 13.07 12.96
C TRP A 112 -3.94 13.28 11.66
N ILE A 113 -3.73 14.43 11.02
CA ILE A 113 -4.39 14.82 9.77
C ILE A 113 -3.43 14.54 8.62
N ILE A 114 -3.73 13.50 7.84
CA ILE A 114 -2.90 13.08 6.71
C ILE A 114 -3.42 13.77 5.45
N PRO A 115 -2.60 14.65 4.81
CA PRO A 115 -3.00 15.35 3.60
C PRO A 115 -3.31 14.38 2.46
N ALA A 116 -4.29 14.69 1.63
CA ALA A 116 -4.65 13.90 0.46
C ALA A 116 -3.46 13.64 -0.48
N ALA A 117 -2.52 14.60 -0.56
CA ALA A 117 -1.30 14.48 -1.35
C ALA A 117 -0.40 13.31 -0.93
N SER A 118 -0.39 12.94 0.36
CA SER A 118 0.39 11.83 0.92
C SER A 118 -0.30 10.47 0.80
N LEU A 119 -1.59 10.44 0.46
CA LEU A 119 -2.35 9.20 0.38
C LEU A 119 -2.00 8.39 -0.86
N LYS A 120 -1.67 7.11 -0.69
CA LYS A 120 -1.42 6.17 -1.81
C LYS A 120 -2.65 6.07 -2.74
N GLN A 121 -3.85 6.24 -2.22
CA GLN A 121 -5.11 6.16 -2.96
C GLN A 121 -5.41 7.41 -3.80
N ARG A 122 -4.65 8.48 -3.65
CA ARG A 122 -4.79 9.73 -4.41
C ARG A 122 -4.95 9.48 -5.92
N MET A 123 -4.07 8.64 -6.50
CA MET A 123 -4.11 8.31 -7.92
C MET A 123 -5.37 7.57 -8.35
N MET A 124 -5.95 6.74 -7.48
CA MET A 124 -7.22 6.06 -7.77
C MET A 124 -8.40 7.02 -7.72
N LEU A 125 -8.43 7.92 -6.75
CA LEU A 125 -9.51 8.89 -6.57
C LEU A 125 -9.50 9.95 -7.68
N THR A 126 -8.32 10.44 -8.07
CA THR A 126 -8.19 11.37 -9.19
C THR A 126 -8.52 10.73 -10.54
N ARG A 127 -8.12 9.48 -10.80
CA ARG A 127 -8.43 8.77 -12.04
C ARG A 127 -9.89 8.31 -12.14
N LYS A 128 -10.43 7.67 -11.08
CA LYS A 128 -11.80 7.11 -11.11
C LYS A 128 -12.88 8.17 -10.97
N GLN A 129 -12.65 9.19 -10.14
CA GLN A 129 -13.66 10.19 -9.81
C GLN A 129 -13.45 11.52 -10.51
N ARG A 130 -12.41 11.65 -11.34
CA ARG A 130 -12.00 12.92 -12.01
C ARG A 130 -11.90 14.12 -11.04
N LYS A 131 -11.66 13.85 -9.76
CA LYS A 131 -11.48 14.88 -8.73
C LYS A 131 -10.08 15.45 -8.78
N ARG A 132 -9.96 16.77 -8.53
CA ARG A 132 -8.65 17.37 -8.26
C ARG A 132 -8.13 16.90 -6.91
N VAL A 133 -6.81 16.94 -6.70
CA VAL A 133 -6.18 16.55 -5.43
C VAL A 133 -6.71 17.38 -4.27
N ASP A 134 -6.97 18.66 -4.51
CA ASP A 134 -7.48 19.61 -3.54
C ASP A 134 -8.92 19.33 -3.11
N ASP A 135 -9.70 18.63 -3.95
CA ASP A 135 -11.08 18.23 -3.65
C ASP A 135 -11.17 16.94 -2.81
N ILE A 136 -10.03 16.29 -2.53
CA ILE A 136 -9.98 15.06 -1.73
C ILE A 136 -9.79 15.47 -0.27
N PRO A 137 -10.74 15.13 0.63
CA PRO A 137 -10.60 15.47 2.03
C PRO A 137 -9.39 14.75 2.65
N PRO A 138 -8.70 15.41 3.59
CA PRO A 138 -7.64 14.76 4.36
C PRO A 138 -8.20 13.61 5.19
N THR A 139 -7.39 12.60 5.43
CA THR A 139 -7.77 11.49 6.32
C THR A 139 -7.36 11.83 7.75
N SER A 140 -8.30 11.82 8.68
CA SER A 140 -8.01 11.95 10.10
C SER A 140 -7.80 10.58 10.74
N CYS A 141 -6.69 10.40 11.43
CA CYS A 141 -6.39 9.20 12.20
C CYS A 141 -6.43 9.53 13.70
N PRO A 142 -7.26 8.87 14.51
CA PRO A 142 -7.29 9.10 15.94
C PRO A 142 -6.03 8.53 16.60
N CYS A 143 -5.20 9.41 17.13
CA CYS A 143 -3.98 9.07 17.86
C CYS A 143 -4.21 9.21 19.37
N ARG A 144 -5.10 8.42 19.93
CA ARG A 144 -5.46 8.44 21.37
C ARG A 144 -4.24 8.32 22.30
N ALA A 145 -3.19 7.64 21.84
CA ALA A 145 -1.94 7.48 22.57
C ALA A 145 -1.07 8.75 22.60
N MET A 146 -1.36 9.76 21.76
CA MET A 146 -0.62 11.02 21.73
C MET A 146 -1.24 12.09 22.64
N ARG A 147 -2.43 11.88 23.19
CA ARG A 147 -2.98 12.78 24.20
C ARG A 147 -1.99 12.86 25.37
N ARG A 148 -1.39 13.99 25.57
CA ARG A 148 -0.65 14.27 26.81
C ARG A 148 -1.59 13.95 27.95
N ARG A 149 -1.20 13.04 28.83
CA ARG A 149 -1.81 12.97 30.15
C ARG A 149 -1.57 14.36 30.74
N SER A 150 -2.60 15.19 30.74
CA SER A 150 -2.59 16.36 31.58
C SER A 150 -2.40 15.85 32.98
N SER A 151 -1.21 16.04 33.51
CA SER A 151 -0.96 15.90 34.94
C SER A 151 -1.74 16.99 35.64
N SER A 152 -3.04 16.78 35.81
CA SER A 152 -3.75 17.44 36.87
C SER A 152 -3.29 16.77 38.15
N GLY A 153 -2.23 17.36 38.71
CA GLY A 153 -1.89 17.13 40.08
C GLY A 153 -3.03 17.61 40.98
N CYS A 154 -3.31 16.83 41.93
CA CYS A 154 -3.66 17.21 43.28
C CYS A 154 -2.95 16.26 44.20
#